data_3c86c85f5a90de7ec92311b1f27f4179
#
_entry.id   3c86c85f5a90de7ec92311b1f27f4179
#
_cell.length_a   1.000
_cell.length_b   1.000
_cell.length_c   1.000
_cell.angle_alpha   90.00
_cell.angle_beta   90.00
_cell.angle_gamma   90.00
#
_symmetry.space_group_name_H-M   'P 1'
#
loop_
_entity.id
_entity.type
_entity.pdbx_description
1 polymer ?
#
loop_
_entity_poly.entity_id
_entity_poly.type
_entity_poly.pdbx_seq_one_letter_code
_entity_poly.pdbx_strand_id
1 'polypeptide(L)'
;MKKFINKVNDIITESLCGFASVHSDLVTLHLDPNFLTRNNKAQNKVAIISGGGSGHEPLHTGYIGYGMLDAACPGHIFTSPSPDQMLAAAEAVHAGKGILFIVKNYAGDVMNFEMAAEMLSFEHEIGRASCRERV
;
A
#
# COMPACT_ATOMS: atom_id res chain seq x y z
N MET A 1 -9.24 -11.25 -28.02
CA MET A 1 -10.27 -11.48 -26.95
C MET A 1 -10.80 -10.12 -26.51
N LYS A 2 -12.11 -9.93 -26.44
CA LYS A 2 -12.72 -8.68 -25.93
C LYS A 2 -12.62 -8.65 -24.41
N LYS A 3 -12.13 -7.53 -23.84
CA LYS A 3 -11.97 -7.32 -22.40
C LYS A 3 -12.72 -6.06 -21.98
N PHE A 4 -13.13 -5.98 -20.72
CA PHE A 4 -13.76 -4.79 -20.12
C PHE A 4 -12.68 -3.82 -19.59
N ILE A 5 -11.86 -3.32 -20.51
CA ILE A 5 -10.82 -2.32 -20.23
C ILE A 5 -10.85 -1.27 -21.35
N ASN A 6 -10.45 -0.05 -21.04
CA ASN A 6 -10.24 1.00 -22.02
C ASN A 6 -8.85 0.84 -22.68
N LYS A 7 -7.80 1.25 -21.98
CA LYS A 7 -6.42 1.07 -22.41
C LYS A 7 -5.65 0.25 -21.39
N VAL A 8 -4.72 -0.56 -21.85
CA VAL A 8 -3.90 -1.42 -20.97
C VAL A 8 -3.13 -0.58 -19.93
N ASN A 9 -2.57 0.55 -20.33
CA ASN A 9 -1.78 1.39 -19.43
C ASN A 9 -2.62 2.11 -18.36
N ASP A 10 -3.92 2.26 -18.57
CA ASP A 10 -4.81 2.99 -17.68
C ASP A 10 -5.52 2.05 -16.66
N ILE A 11 -5.36 0.73 -16.79
CA ILE A 11 -6.10 -0.27 -16.00
C ILE A 11 -5.97 0.01 -14.49
N ILE A 12 -4.75 0.19 -14.00
CA ILE A 12 -4.50 0.38 -12.56
C ILE A 12 -5.11 1.69 -12.10
N THR A 13 -4.82 2.79 -12.78
CA THR A 13 -5.33 4.12 -12.41
C THR A 13 -6.85 4.17 -12.44
N GLU A 14 -7.49 3.64 -13.50
CA GLU A 14 -8.95 3.59 -13.60
C GLU A 14 -9.58 2.72 -12.51
N SER A 15 -8.98 1.56 -12.22
CA SER A 15 -9.43 0.67 -11.14
C SER A 15 -9.35 1.35 -9.78
N LEU A 16 -8.23 2.02 -9.48
CA LEU A 16 -8.04 2.73 -8.21
C LEU A 16 -8.98 3.93 -8.09
N CYS A 17 -9.19 4.69 -9.17
CA CYS A 17 -10.16 5.78 -9.21
C CYS A 17 -11.59 5.27 -8.95
N GLY A 18 -11.96 4.14 -9.56
CA GLY A 18 -13.25 3.51 -9.30
C GLY A 18 -13.42 3.09 -7.85
N PHE A 19 -12.42 2.41 -7.31
CA PHE A 19 -12.41 1.99 -5.90
C PHE A 19 -12.53 3.19 -4.95
N ALA A 20 -11.70 4.21 -5.14
CA ALA A 20 -11.70 5.41 -4.29
C ALA A 20 -13.01 6.21 -4.40
N SER A 21 -13.65 6.22 -5.58
CA SER A 21 -14.94 6.88 -5.76
C SER A 21 -16.06 6.20 -4.96
N VAL A 22 -16.07 4.87 -4.95
CA VAL A 22 -17.09 4.09 -4.20
C VAL A 22 -16.86 4.19 -2.69
N HIS A 23 -15.60 4.28 -2.26
CA HIS A 23 -15.20 4.31 -0.85
C HIS A 23 -14.65 5.66 -0.41
N SER A 24 -15.14 6.75 -1.01
CA SER A 24 -14.65 8.11 -0.76
C SER A 24 -14.86 8.61 0.69
N ASP A 25 -15.71 7.96 1.43
CA ASP A 25 -15.90 8.17 2.87
C ASP A 25 -14.79 7.53 3.74
N LEU A 26 -14.08 6.53 3.21
CA LEU A 26 -13.07 5.75 3.93
C LEU A 26 -11.65 6.01 3.48
N VAL A 27 -11.42 6.21 2.19
CA VAL A 27 -10.10 6.26 1.59
C VAL A 27 -9.86 7.49 0.72
N THR A 28 -8.60 7.88 0.65
CA THR A 28 -8.09 8.89 -0.30
C THR A 28 -7.06 8.24 -1.21
N LEU A 29 -7.26 8.39 -2.52
CA LEU A 29 -6.29 7.97 -3.54
C LEU A 29 -5.26 9.07 -3.77
N HIS A 30 -4.00 8.68 -3.78
CA HIS A 30 -2.86 9.49 -4.21
C HIS A 30 -2.32 8.92 -5.51
N LEU A 31 -1.93 9.81 -6.42
CA LEU A 31 -1.35 9.46 -7.72
C LEU A 31 0.08 10.01 -7.80
N ASP A 32 0.93 9.33 -8.58
CA ASP A 32 2.33 9.70 -8.84
C ASP A 32 3.20 9.93 -7.59
N PRO A 33 3.48 8.87 -6.82
CA PRO A 33 3.18 7.46 -7.03
C PRO A 33 1.79 7.06 -6.50
N ASN A 34 1.24 5.94 -7.04
CA ASN A 34 -0.07 5.44 -6.64
C ASN A 34 -0.04 4.79 -5.26
N PHE A 35 -0.80 5.32 -4.32
CA PHE A 35 -1.11 4.67 -3.04
C PHE A 35 -2.43 5.20 -2.48
N LEU A 36 -2.99 4.50 -1.51
CA LEU A 36 -4.22 4.92 -0.84
C LEU A 36 -3.97 5.03 0.66
N THR A 37 -4.64 6.01 1.27
CA THR A 37 -4.61 6.22 2.71
C THR A 37 -6.03 6.23 3.28
N ARG A 38 -6.17 5.95 4.57
CA ARG A 38 -7.43 6.20 5.26
C ARG A 38 -7.68 7.70 5.39
N ASN A 39 -8.95 8.12 5.27
CA ASN A 39 -9.33 9.54 5.37
C ASN A 39 -9.01 10.15 6.74
N ASN A 40 -9.31 9.43 7.79
CA ASN A 40 -9.07 9.90 9.16
C ASN A 40 -7.65 9.47 9.58
N LYS A 41 -6.65 10.33 9.28
CA LYS A 41 -5.26 10.08 9.67
C LYS A 41 -5.17 9.81 11.18
N ALA A 42 -4.59 8.68 11.52
CA ALA A 42 -4.35 8.33 12.91
C ALA A 42 -3.28 9.25 13.51
N GLN A 43 -3.35 9.45 14.83
CA GLN A 43 -2.35 10.20 15.59
C GLN A 43 -1.85 9.37 16.75
N ASN A 44 -0.59 9.57 17.10
CA ASN A 44 0.04 8.98 18.29
C ASN A 44 -0.05 7.44 18.34
N LYS A 45 0.10 6.79 17.20
CA LYS A 45 0.13 5.32 17.05
C LYS A 45 1.17 4.90 16.01
N VAL A 46 1.48 3.61 15.97
CA VAL A 46 2.23 2.99 14.87
C VAL A 46 1.35 2.98 13.62
N ALA A 47 1.82 3.54 12.52
CA ALA A 47 1.15 3.46 11.23
C ALA A 47 1.34 2.08 10.61
N ILE A 48 0.26 1.48 10.09
CA ILE A 48 0.28 0.13 9.51
C ILE A 48 0.11 0.24 8.00
N ILE A 49 1.10 -0.22 7.26
CA ILE A 49 1.14 -0.15 5.80
C ILE A 49 1.36 -1.54 5.21
N SER A 50 0.65 -1.84 4.13
CA SER A 50 0.87 -3.04 3.35
C SER A 50 0.80 -2.73 1.86
N GLY A 51 1.17 -3.69 1.02
CA GLY A 51 1.11 -3.54 -0.42
C GLY A 51 1.43 -4.84 -1.14
N GLY A 52 1.20 -4.83 -2.42
CA GLY A 52 1.44 -5.95 -3.30
C GLY A 52 0.90 -5.67 -4.69
N GLY A 53 1.10 -6.58 -5.62
CA GLY A 53 0.61 -6.44 -6.98
C GLY A 53 -0.91 -6.35 -7.04
N SER A 54 -1.42 -5.49 -7.93
CA SER A 54 -2.84 -5.45 -8.26
C SER A 54 -3.29 -6.77 -8.91
N GLY A 55 -4.54 -7.15 -8.72
CA GLY A 55 -5.10 -8.44 -9.16
C GLY A 55 -5.30 -9.44 -8.02
N HIS A 56 -4.88 -9.11 -6.82
CA HIS A 56 -5.10 -9.90 -5.60
C HIS A 56 -6.25 -9.37 -4.74
N GLU A 57 -7.08 -8.47 -5.26
CA GLU A 57 -8.16 -7.84 -4.50
C GLU A 57 -9.00 -8.88 -3.72
N PRO A 58 -9.40 -8.53 -2.51
CA PRO A 58 -9.37 -7.23 -1.83
C PRO A 58 -8.02 -6.80 -1.24
N LEU A 59 -6.96 -7.56 -1.42
CA LEU A 59 -5.61 -7.21 -0.98
C LEU A 59 -5.05 -6.07 -1.84
N HIS A 60 -4.53 -4.99 -1.33
CA HIS A 60 -4.43 -4.61 0.08
C HIS A 60 -5.36 -3.44 0.37
N THR A 61 -5.85 -2.76 -0.69
CA THR A 61 -6.68 -1.55 -0.62
C THR A 61 -7.99 -1.77 0.13
N GLY A 62 -8.58 -2.96 0.03
CA GLY A 62 -9.81 -3.33 0.74
C GLY A 62 -9.67 -3.45 2.25
N TYR A 63 -8.45 -3.35 2.80
CA TYR A 63 -8.20 -3.42 4.24
C TYR A 63 -7.84 -2.08 4.88
N ILE A 64 -7.96 -0.98 4.12
CA ILE A 64 -7.74 0.35 4.65
C ILE A 64 -8.94 0.77 5.51
N GLY A 65 -8.71 1.23 6.73
CA GLY A 65 -9.76 1.72 7.60
C GLY A 65 -9.40 1.77 9.07
N TYR A 66 -10.38 2.09 9.89
CA TYR A 66 -10.21 2.15 11.33
C TYR A 66 -9.89 0.77 11.92
N GLY A 67 -8.79 0.69 12.68
CA GLY A 67 -8.32 -0.56 13.26
C GLY A 67 -7.67 -1.53 12.26
N MET A 68 -7.46 -1.10 11.03
CA MET A 68 -6.87 -1.86 9.93
C MET A 68 -5.67 -1.10 9.34
N LEU A 69 -5.43 -1.20 8.03
CA LEU A 69 -4.33 -0.48 7.38
C LEU A 69 -4.56 1.04 7.40
N ASP A 70 -3.49 1.80 7.65
CA ASP A 70 -3.47 3.25 7.48
C ASP A 70 -3.18 3.61 6.02
N ALA A 71 -2.40 2.78 5.30
CA ALA A 71 -2.16 2.93 3.87
C ALA A 71 -1.96 1.59 3.16
N ALA A 72 -2.20 1.58 1.86
CA ALA A 72 -1.89 0.47 0.96
C ALA A 72 -1.21 0.95 -0.31
N CYS A 73 -0.21 0.18 -0.77
CA CYS A 73 0.59 0.46 -1.96
C CYS A 73 0.28 -0.61 -3.03
N PRO A 74 -0.65 -0.36 -3.97
CA PRO A 74 -0.90 -1.28 -5.07
C PRO A 74 0.17 -1.13 -6.14
N GLY A 75 0.80 -2.23 -6.50
CA GLY A 75 1.72 -2.30 -7.63
C GLY A 75 0.99 -2.47 -8.97
N HIS A 76 1.74 -2.64 -10.05
CA HIS A 76 1.17 -3.09 -11.32
C HIS A 76 0.54 -4.48 -11.19
N ILE A 77 -0.17 -4.93 -12.23
CA ILE A 77 -0.85 -6.23 -12.21
C ILE A 77 0.17 -7.33 -11.90
N PHE A 78 -0.06 -8.06 -10.81
CA PHE A 78 0.80 -9.11 -10.27
C PHE A 78 2.29 -8.74 -10.14
N THR A 79 2.57 -7.46 -9.95
CA THR A 79 3.93 -6.93 -9.77
C THR A 79 4.00 -6.13 -8.47
N SER A 80 5.04 -6.39 -7.68
CA SER A 80 5.26 -5.70 -6.39
C SER A 80 5.31 -4.19 -6.54
N PRO A 81 4.79 -3.42 -5.57
CA PRO A 81 4.92 -1.97 -5.57
C PRO A 81 6.38 -1.54 -5.46
N SER A 82 6.68 -0.35 -5.95
CA SER A 82 8.02 0.22 -5.86
C SER A 82 8.31 0.77 -4.46
N PRO A 83 9.58 0.86 -4.04
CA PRO A 83 9.95 1.53 -2.79
C PRO A 83 9.41 2.95 -2.69
N ASP A 84 9.39 3.71 -3.78
CA ASP A 84 8.88 5.09 -3.80
C ASP A 84 7.41 5.20 -3.39
N GLN A 85 6.58 4.23 -3.77
CA GLN A 85 5.18 4.17 -3.32
C GLN A 85 5.10 3.99 -1.80
N MET A 86 5.95 3.14 -1.25
CA MET A 86 5.99 2.86 0.20
C MET A 86 6.53 4.04 0.99
N LEU A 87 7.54 4.74 0.47
CA LEU A 87 8.08 5.98 1.05
C LEU A 87 7.00 7.05 1.12
N ALA A 88 6.36 7.33 0.00
CA ALA A 88 5.29 8.34 -0.06
C ALA A 88 4.10 7.99 0.85
N ALA A 89 3.71 6.71 0.91
CA ALA A 89 2.67 6.25 1.81
C ALA A 89 3.06 6.41 3.29
N ALA A 90 4.30 6.06 3.64
CA ALA A 90 4.84 6.19 4.98
C ALA A 90 4.81 7.63 5.48
N GLU A 91 5.30 8.57 4.67
CA GLU A 91 5.27 10.00 4.97
C GLU A 91 3.83 10.52 5.13
N ALA A 92 2.91 10.06 4.29
CA ALA A 92 1.52 10.50 4.34
C ALA A 92 0.80 10.08 5.63
N VAL A 93 1.09 8.87 6.15
CA VAL A 93 0.37 8.30 7.30
C VAL A 93 1.16 8.28 8.61
N HIS A 94 2.43 8.67 8.61
CA HIS A 94 3.24 8.72 9.82
C HIS A 94 2.52 9.45 10.97
N ALA A 95 2.44 8.80 12.13
CA ALA A 95 1.64 9.25 13.26
C ALA A 95 2.46 9.39 14.59
N GLY A 96 3.78 9.51 14.48
CA GLY A 96 4.69 9.83 15.58
C GLY A 96 5.19 8.63 16.40
N LYS A 97 4.76 7.40 16.11
CA LYS A 97 5.14 6.18 16.85
C LYS A 97 5.78 5.09 15.98
N GLY A 98 6.31 5.49 14.83
CA GLY A 98 6.91 4.56 13.87
C GLY A 98 5.93 3.96 12.88
N ILE A 99 6.43 3.06 12.06
CA ILE A 99 5.72 2.43 10.94
C ILE A 99 5.90 0.93 11.01
N LEU A 100 4.82 0.18 10.82
CA LEU A 100 4.84 -1.27 10.67
C LEU A 100 4.44 -1.64 9.23
N PHE A 101 5.36 -2.25 8.52
CA PHE A 101 5.08 -2.89 7.23
C PHE A 101 4.59 -4.32 7.40
N ILE A 102 3.43 -4.65 6.83
CA ILE A 102 2.95 -6.03 6.69
C ILE A 102 3.22 -6.47 5.27
N VAL A 103 4.13 -7.42 5.11
CA VAL A 103 4.72 -7.81 3.83
C VAL A 103 4.35 -9.24 3.48
N LYS A 104 3.81 -9.46 2.29
CA LYS A 104 3.62 -10.82 1.77
C LYS A 104 4.97 -11.48 1.49
N ASN A 105 5.07 -12.79 1.69
CA ASN A 105 6.30 -13.54 1.50
C ASN A 105 6.57 -13.85 0.01
N TYR A 106 6.52 -12.84 -0.85
CA TYR A 106 6.98 -12.87 -2.23
C TYR A 106 8.33 -12.14 -2.34
N ALA A 107 9.26 -12.68 -3.12
CA ALA A 107 10.62 -12.16 -3.20
C ALA A 107 10.68 -10.67 -3.58
N GLY A 108 9.88 -10.24 -4.55
CA GLY A 108 9.80 -8.83 -4.96
C GLY A 108 9.22 -7.93 -3.87
N ASP A 109 8.16 -8.36 -3.19
CA ASP A 109 7.57 -7.60 -2.08
C ASP A 109 8.59 -7.47 -0.94
N VAL A 110 9.20 -8.58 -0.52
CA VAL A 110 10.21 -8.58 0.55
C VAL A 110 11.35 -7.62 0.22
N MET A 111 11.94 -7.74 -0.97
CA MET A 111 13.06 -6.89 -1.40
C MET A 111 12.69 -5.40 -1.41
N ASN A 112 11.55 -5.04 -2.01
CA ASN A 112 11.17 -3.65 -2.16
C ASN A 112 10.77 -3.01 -0.82
N PHE A 113 10.06 -3.76 0.06
CA PHE A 113 9.74 -3.28 1.41
C PHE A 113 10.99 -3.20 2.30
N GLU A 114 11.98 -4.07 2.13
CA GLU A 114 13.28 -3.96 2.81
C GLU A 114 13.99 -2.68 2.41
N MET A 115 14.08 -2.40 1.13
CA MET A 115 14.69 -1.18 0.61
C MET A 115 13.99 0.07 1.16
N ALA A 116 12.66 0.12 1.13
CA ALA A 116 11.90 1.24 1.69
C ALA A 116 12.14 1.39 3.20
N ALA A 117 12.17 0.28 3.94
CA ALA A 117 12.40 0.30 5.38
C ALA A 117 13.81 0.82 5.73
N GLU A 118 14.83 0.43 4.97
CA GLU A 118 16.19 0.96 5.13
C GLU A 118 16.23 2.48 4.90
N MET A 119 15.61 2.96 3.83
CA MET A 119 15.57 4.39 3.53
C MET A 119 14.85 5.19 4.62
N LEU A 120 13.73 4.68 5.15
CA LEU A 120 12.95 5.34 6.21
C LEU A 120 13.60 5.24 7.59
N SER A 121 14.47 4.26 7.82
CA SER A 121 15.07 4.03 9.15
C SER A 121 15.95 5.17 9.66
N PHE A 122 16.35 6.08 8.80
CA PHE A 122 17.09 7.29 9.17
C PHE A 122 16.20 8.34 9.85
N GLU A 123 14.90 8.31 9.65
CA GLU A 123 13.95 9.32 10.13
C GLU A 123 12.86 8.73 11.04
N HIS A 124 12.58 7.41 10.92
CA HIS A 124 11.47 6.76 11.61
C HIS A 124 11.87 5.42 12.22
N GLU A 125 11.18 5.01 13.28
CA GLU A 125 11.25 3.63 13.77
C GLU A 125 10.41 2.72 12.85
N ILE A 126 11.05 1.71 12.26
CA ILE A 126 10.44 0.82 11.27
C ILE A 126 10.39 -0.60 11.79
N GLY A 127 9.19 -1.18 11.82
CA GLY A 127 8.96 -2.59 12.05
C GLY A 127 8.49 -3.30 10.77
N ARG A 128 8.77 -4.59 10.66
CA ARG A 128 8.30 -5.45 9.56
C ARG A 128 7.73 -6.75 10.08
N ALA A 129 6.58 -7.15 9.55
CA ALA A 129 6.02 -8.48 9.76
C ALA A 129 5.81 -9.15 8.40
N SER A 130 6.42 -10.31 8.20
CA SER A 130 6.24 -11.14 7.02
C SER A 130 5.64 -12.48 7.41
N CYS A 131 4.57 -12.89 6.74
CA CYS A 131 4.05 -14.24 6.86
C CYS A 131 4.98 -15.22 6.13
N ARG A 132 5.72 -16.01 6.86
CA ARG A 132 6.37 -17.19 6.32
C ARG A 132 5.42 -18.37 6.51
N GLU A 133 4.85 -18.90 5.43
CA GLU A 133 4.35 -20.27 5.47
C GLU A 133 5.53 -21.19 5.75
N ARG A 134 5.47 -21.88 6.88
CA ARG A 134 6.31 -23.07 7.06
C ARG A 134 5.64 -24.18 6.26
N VAL A 135 6.18 -24.46 5.11
CA VAL A 135 5.92 -25.71 4.41
C VAL A 135 6.56 -26.83 5.19
#